data_7486699e92f1272abb906eee85e215e5
#
_entry.id   7486699e92f1272abb906eee85e215e5
#
_cell.length_a   1.000
_cell.length_b   1.000
_cell.length_c   1.000
_cell.angle_alpha   90.00
_cell.angle_beta   90.00
_cell.angle_gamma   90.00
#
_symmetry.space_group_name_H-M   'P 1'
#
loop_
_entity.id
_entity.type
_entity.pdbx_description
1 polymer ?
#
loop_
_entity_poly.entity_id
_entity_poly.type
_entity_poly.pdbx_seq_one_letter_code
_entity_poly.pdbx_strand_id
1 'polypeptide(L)'
;LDEHQPDVVVRLTADCPLISPQVTDLVVERFHASSADYVSNTMNPTYPDGLDVEVMSASALRTVGGEAVDPHEREHVTLGIYRQPERFSIENVVDSSGLDHSQLRWTVDTAEDFDFVSEVYAALFPTEFEYEDVLRLLERRPDLVRTDRDAPRNAALDGLDTGAMKRDVP
;
A
#
# COMPACT_ATOMS: atom_id res chain seq x y z
N LEU A 1 5.64 16.51 10.72
CA LEU A 1 7.02 16.62 10.18
C LEU A 1 7.85 17.67 10.95
N ASP A 2 7.28 18.82 11.27
CA ASP A 2 8.04 19.96 11.85
C ASP A 2 8.52 19.67 13.26
N GLU A 3 7.80 18.90 14.05
CA GLU A 3 8.17 18.55 15.42
C GLU A 3 9.34 17.55 15.47
N HIS A 4 9.36 16.55 14.60
CA HIS A 4 10.34 15.46 14.64
C HIS A 4 11.49 15.60 13.63
N GLN A 5 11.39 16.52 12.66
CA GLN A 5 12.40 16.76 11.63
C GLN A 5 12.96 15.47 10.96
N PRO A 6 12.11 14.52 10.52
CA PRO A 6 12.61 13.29 9.91
C PRO A 6 13.22 13.56 8.54
N ASP A 7 14.12 12.69 8.11
CA ASP A 7 14.63 12.66 6.73
C ASP A 7 13.75 11.80 5.83
N VAL A 8 13.22 10.70 6.38
CA VAL A 8 12.39 9.70 5.70
C VAL A 8 11.08 9.50 6.44
N VAL A 9 10.01 9.30 5.69
CA VAL A 9 8.67 9.01 6.22
C VAL A 9 8.21 7.68 5.65
N VAL A 10 7.77 6.78 6.53
CA VAL A 10 7.04 5.55 6.16
C VAL A 10 5.57 5.78 6.48
N ARG A 11 4.70 5.58 5.50
CA ARG A 11 3.25 5.70 5.65
C ARG A 11 2.62 4.32 5.56
N LEU A 12 1.91 3.96 6.61
CA LEU A 12 1.03 2.79 6.70
C LEU A 12 -0.36 3.30 7.05
N THR A 13 -1.41 2.64 6.57
CA THR A 13 -2.78 3.03 6.87
C THR A 13 -3.38 2.12 7.95
N ALA A 14 -4.27 2.68 8.79
CA ALA A 14 -4.78 1.99 9.98
C ALA A 14 -5.84 0.92 9.66
N ASP A 15 -6.33 0.88 8.45
CA ASP A 15 -7.27 -0.10 7.91
C ASP A 15 -6.58 -1.37 7.38
N CYS A 16 -5.26 -1.50 7.56
CA CYS A 16 -4.42 -2.61 7.11
C CYS A 16 -3.91 -3.47 8.28
N PRO A 17 -4.77 -4.20 9.02
CA PRO A 17 -4.37 -4.91 10.23
C PRO A 17 -3.49 -6.15 9.99
N LEU A 18 -3.36 -6.59 8.74
CA LEU A 18 -2.50 -7.71 8.32
C LEU A 18 -1.20 -7.24 7.68
N ILE A 19 -0.80 -5.98 7.91
CA ILE A 19 0.46 -5.43 7.37
C ILE A 19 1.63 -6.34 7.71
N SER A 20 2.49 -6.62 6.70
CA SER A 20 3.66 -7.49 6.85
C SER A 20 4.91 -6.67 7.18
N PRO A 21 5.62 -6.97 8.27
CA PRO A 21 6.93 -6.41 8.55
C PRO A 21 7.93 -6.66 7.41
N GLN A 22 7.93 -7.86 6.82
CA GLN A 22 8.85 -8.22 5.74
C GLN A 22 8.60 -7.37 4.48
N VAL A 23 7.33 -7.15 4.09
CA VAL A 23 7.00 -6.28 2.95
C VAL A 23 7.35 -4.84 3.26
N THR A 24 7.12 -4.39 4.50
CA THR A 24 7.52 -3.05 4.95
C THR A 24 9.02 -2.84 4.84
N ASP A 25 9.81 -3.77 5.35
CA ASP A 25 11.27 -3.71 5.30
C ASP A 25 11.77 -3.70 3.86
N LEU A 26 11.18 -4.52 2.98
CA LEU A 26 11.55 -4.57 1.55
C LEU A 26 11.39 -3.19 0.88
N VAL A 27 10.29 -2.49 1.14
CA VAL A 27 10.04 -1.15 0.57
C VAL A 27 11.00 -0.11 1.17
N VAL A 28 11.27 -0.18 2.48
CA VAL A 28 12.24 0.68 3.18
C VAL A 28 13.65 0.44 2.65
N GLU A 29 14.08 -0.81 2.51
CA GLU A 29 15.40 -1.17 1.97
C GLU A 29 15.55 -0.67 0.52
N ARG A 30 14.50 -0.82 -0.30
CA ARG A 30 14.51 -0.31 -1.67
C ARG A 30 14.66 1.20 -1.71
N PHE A 31 13.96 1.93 -0.84
CA PHE A 31 14.11 3.38 -0.72
C PHE A 31 15.56 3.77 -0.38
N HIS A 32 16.18 3.11 0.60
CA HIS A 32 17.55 3.40 0.98
C HIS A 32 18.59 3.00 -0.07
N ALA A 33 18.29 1.97 -0.88
CA ALA A 33 19.18 1.52 -1.96
C ALA A 33 19.06 2.36 -3.24
N SER A 34 18.04 3.19 -3.35
CA SER A 34 17.76 4.05 -4.49
C SER A 34 18.02 5.53 -4.17
N SER A 35 17.90 6.38 -5.17
CA SER A 35 17.85 7.84 -5.01
C SER A 35 16.43 8.38 -5.26
N ALA A 36 15.41 7.53 -5.07
CA ALA A 36 14.03 7.90 -5.28
C ALA A 36 13.53 8.85 -4.19
N ASP A 37 12.63 9.75 -4.57
CA ASP A 37 11.88 10.60 -3.64
C ASP A 37 10.71 9.85 -3.00
N TYR A 38 10.22 8.80 -3.70
CA TYR A 38 9.08 8.00 -3.28
C TYR A 38 9.22 6.56 -3.78
N VAL A 39 9.03 5.61 -2.90
CA VAL A 39 8.99 4.16 -3.19
C VAL A 39 7.73 3.57 -2.58
N SER A 40 7.00 2.78 -3.34
CA SER A 40 5.78 2.11 -2.86
C SER A 40 5.57 0.78 -3.57
N ASN A 41 4.74 -0.09 -2.99
CA ASN A 41 4.25 -1.31 -3.63
C ASN A 41 2.82 -1.17 -4.18
N THR A 42 2.28 0.07 -4.23
CA THR A 42 0.87 0.31 -4.54
C THR A 42 0.59 0.75 -5.98
N MET A 43 1.62 1.22 -6.71
CA MET A 43 1.43 1.82 -8.04
C MET A 43 1.16 0.77 -9.14
N ASN A 44 1.93 -0.33 -9.11
CA ASN A 44 1.68 -1.54 -9.88
C ASN A 44 1.65 -2.70 -8.89
N PRO A 45 0.53 -2.89 -8.15
CA PRO A 45 0.48 -3.81 -7.04
C PRO A 45 0.57 -5.27 -7.49
N THR A 46 1.34 -6.05 -6.73
CA THR A 46 1.40 -7.51 -6.83
C THR A 46 1.08 -8.16 -5.49
N TYR A 47 1.13 -7.39 -4.40
CA TYR A 47 0.71 -7.82 -3.07
C TYR A 47 -0.79 -7.63 -2.87
N PRO A 48 -1.41 -8.38 -1.93
CA PRO A 48 -2.78 -8.11 -1.50
C PRO A 48 -3.00 -6.66 -1.08
N ASP A 49 -4.18 -6.12 -1.38
CA ASP A 49 -4.66 -4.84 -0.84
C ASP A 49 -4.75 -4.94 0.69
N GLY A 50 -4.07 -4.07 1.43
CA GLY A 50 -3.87 -4.18 2.87
C GLY A 50 -2.43 -4.51 3.28
N LEU A 51 -1.51 -4.70 2.31
CA LEU A 51 -0.06 -4.74 2.52
C LEU A 51 0.62 -3.50 1.94
N ASP A 52 -0.09 -2.38 1.90
CA ASP A 52 0.32 -1.14 1.26
C ASP A 52 1.35 -0.40 2.09
N VAL A 53 2.50 -0.14 1.49
CA VAL A 53 3.62 0.58 2.10
C VAL A 53 4.07 1.70 1.18
N GLU A 54 4.20 2.88 1.75
CA GLU A 54 4.74 4.05 1.05
C GLU A 54 5.92 4.60 1.85
N VAL A 55 7.05 4.78 1.18
CA VAL A 55 8.27 5.37 1.78
C VAL A 55 8.68 6.57 0.94
N MET A 56 8.93 7.70 1.59
CA MET A 56 9.24 8.94 0.87
C MET A 56 10.22 9.82 1.63
N SER A 57 10.91 10.68 0.90
CA SER A 57 11.69 11.73 1.51
C SER A 57 10.77 12.76 2.19
N ALA A 58 11.15 13.21 3.38
CA ALA A 58 10.40 14.24 4.08
C ALA A 58 10.39 15.57 3.30
N SER A 59 11.40 15.81 2.46
CA SER A 59 11.46 16.97 1.57
C SER A 59 10.39 16.93 0.50
N ALA A 60 10.17 15.77 -0.16
CA ALA A 60 9.11 15.60 -1.14
C ALA A 60 7.73 15.82 -0.49
N LEU A 61 7.50 15.20 0.67
CA LEU A 61 6.23 15.35 1.39
C LEU A 61 5.98 16.80 1.85
N ARG A 62 7.01 17.53 2.33
CA ARG A 62 6.87 18.97 2.68
C ARG A 62 6.52 19.80 1.46
N THR A 63 7.15 19.53 0.31
CA THR A 63 6.89 20.24 -0.93
C THR A 63 5.44 20.13 -1.35
N VAL A 64 4.93 18.92 -1.51
CA VAL A 64 3.53 18.72 -1.92
C VAL A 64 2.53 19.19 -0.86
N GLY A 65 2.84 18.99 0.44
CA GLY A 65 1.99 19.44 1.54
C GLY A 65 1.89 20.97 1.62
N GLY A 66 2.93 21.70 1.24
CA GLY A 66 2.92 23.17 1.16
C GLY A 66 2.17 23.71 -0.06
N GLU A 67 2.09 22.93 -1.13
CA GLU A 67 1.42 23.30 -2.38
C GLU A 67 -0.04 22.83 -2.43
N ALA A 68 -0.44 21.84 -1.61
CA ALA A 68 -1.77 21.23 -1.62
C ALA A 68 -2.88 22.25 -1.28
N VAL A 69 -3.69 22.61 -2.28
CA VAL A 69 -4.84 23.49 -2.16
C VAL A 69 -6.16 22.74 -2.23
N ASP A 70 -6.19 21.62 -2.94
CA ASP A 70 -7.38 20.79 -3.08
C ASP A 70 -7.60 19.96 -1.79
N PRO A 71 -8.84 19.87 -1.25
CA PRO A 71 -9.14 19.02 -0.12
C PRO A 71 -8.74 17.54 -0.32
N HIS A 72 -8.87 17.00 -1.53
CA HIS A 72 -8.48 15.62 -1.85
C HIS A 72 -6.96 15.40 -1.78
N GLU A 73 -6.14 16.39 -2.20
CA GLU A 73 -4.69 16.32 -2.04
C GLU A 73 -4.28 16.34 -0.56
N ARG A 74 -5.07 16.98 0.29
CA ARG A 74 -4.83 17.03 1.73
C ARG A 74 -5.29 15.75 2.43
N GLU A 75 -6.31 15.08 1.93
CA GLU A 75 -6.79 13.79 2.40
C GLU A 75 -5.85 12.66 1.95
N HIS A 76 -5.47 12.66 0.67
CA HIS A 76 -4.56 11.68 0.07
C HIS A 76 -3.14 12.27 -0.02
N VAL A 77 -2.50 12.39 1.12
CA VAL A 77 -1.25 13.16 1.34
C VAL A 77 -0.09 12.86 0.40
N THR A 78 -0.05 11.68 -0.23
CA THR A 78 1.00 11.26 -1.15
C THR A 78 0.63 11.45 -2.62
N LEU A 79 -0.63 11.80 -2.90
CA LEU A 79 -1.17 12.00 -4.25
C LEU A 79 -0.35 13.02 -5.04
N GLY A 80 0.05 14.12 -4.40
CA GLY A 80 0.85 15.17 -5.01
C GLY A 80 2.26 14.74 -5.42
N ILE A 81 2.79 13.62 -4.87
CA ILE A 81 4.09 13.07 -5.26
C ILE A 81 3.92 12.20 -6.50
N TYR A 82 3.14 11.14 -6.42
CA TYR A 82 3.11 10.12 -7.48
C TYR A 82 2.36 10.56 -8.75
N ARG A 83 1.63 11.68 -8.70
CA ARG A 83 1.05 12.34 -9.89
C ARG A 83 2.03 13.22 -10.66
N GLN A 84 3.21 13.47 -10.13
CA GLN A 84 4.19 14.38 -10.71
C GLN A 84 5.54 13.67 -10.96
N PRO A 85 5.57 12.60 -11.80
CA PRO A 85 6.78 11.81 -12.04
C PRO A 85 7.88 12.63 -12.77
N GLU A 86 7.53 13.77 -13.34
CA GLU A 86 8.49 14.72 -13.92
C GLU A 86 9.24 15.55 -12.85
N ARG A 87 8.69 15.61 -11.62
CA ARG A 87 9.29 16.35 -10.49
C ARG A 87 9.94 15.44 -9.46
N PHE A 88 9.38 14.27 -9.26
CA PHE A 88 9.80 13.34 -8.22
C PHE A 88 10.26 12.02 -8.84
N SER A 89 11.37 11.51 -8.36
CA SER A 89 11.84 10.17 -8.73
C SER A 89 11.02 9.12 -7.97
N ILE A 90 10.35 8.24 -8.71
CA ILE A 90 9.36 7.29 -8.16
C ILE A 90 9.76 5.87 -8.54
N GLU A 91 9.71 4.95 -7.58
CA GLU A 91 9.94 3.53 -7.82
C GLU A 91 8.81 2.68 -7.26
N ASN A 92 8.53 1.56 -7.92
CA ASN A 92 7.57 0.56 -7.47
C ASN A 92 8.25 -0.74 -7.08
N VAL A 93 7.83 -1.32 -5.95
CA VAL A 93 8.27 -2.62 -5.47
C VAL A 93 7.21 -3.65 -5.84
N VAL A 94 7.64 -4.76 -6.42
CA VAL A 94 6.78 -5.91 -6.76
C VAL A 94 7.25 -7.16 -6.02
N ASP A 95 6.38 -8.13 -5.88
CA ASP A 95 6.74 -9.43 -5.31
C ASP A 95 7.79 -10.12 -6.18
N SER A 96 8.92 -10.45 -5.58
CA SER A 96 10.05 -11.09 -6.26
C SER A 96 9.78 -12.55 -6.65
N SER A 97 8.72 -13.16 -6.11
CA SER A 97 8.30 -14.52 -6.50
C SER A 97 7.70 -14.57 -7.92
N GLY A 98 7.32 -13.41 -8.47
CA GLY A 98 6.61 -13.28 -9.73
C GLY A 98 5.13 -13.65 -9.65
N LEU A 99 4.59 -13.87 -8.46
CA LEU A 99 3.17 -14.07 -8.24
C LEU A 99 2.43 -12.74 -8.14
N ASP A 100 1.19 -12.74 -8.56
CA ASP A 100 0.31 -11.57 -8.48
C ASP A 100 -0.90 -11.92 -7.60
N HIS A 101 -0.93 -11.31 -6.42
CA HIS A 101 -1.99 -11.42 -5.42
C HIS A 101 -2.79 -10.12 -5.28
N SER A 102 -2.61 -9.17 -6.19
CA SER A 102 -3.20 -7.82 -6.11
C SER A 102 -4.73 -7.82 -6.08
N GLN A 103 -5.37 -8.89 -6.56
CA GLN A 103 -6.82 -9.06 -6.51
C GLN A 103 -7.35 -9.42 -5.11
N LEU A 104 -6.49 -9.83 -4.18
CA LEU A 104 -6.90 -10.14 -2.80
C LEU A 104 -7.08 -8.87 -1.99
N ARG A 105 -8.13 -8.84 -1.15
CA ARG A 105 -8.48 -7.71 -0.31
C ARG A 105 -8.38 -8.08 1.16
N TRP A 106 -7.48 -7.40 1.88
CA TRP A 106 -7.20 -7.61 3.31
C TRP A 106 -7.32 -6.32 4.14
N THR A 107 -7.87 -5.27 3.55
CA THR A 107 -8.24 -4.02 4.26
C THR A 107 -9.52 -4.21 5.07
N VAL A 108 -9.77 -3.35 6.05
CA VAL A 108 -10.97 -3.36 6.87
C VAL A 108 -11.76 -2.06 6.68
N ASP A 109 -12.79 -2.12 5.83
CA ASP A 109 -13.73 -1.03 5.59
C ASP A 109 -15.17 -1.43 5.91
N THR A 110 -15.48 -2.74 5.88
CA THR A 110 -16.81 -3.31 6.11
C THR A 110 -16.81 -4.31 7.26
N ALA A 111 -17.99 -4.70 7.72
CA ALA A 111 -18.15 -5.75 8.73
C ALA A 111 -17.59 -7.11 8.24
N GLU A 112 -17.78 -7.41 6.97
CA GLU A 112 -17.30 -8.64 6.35
C GLU A 112 -15.77 -8.67 6.26
N ASP A 113 -15.11 -7.52 6.05
CA ASP A 113 -13.65 -7.42 6.09
C ASP A 113 -13.13 -7.67 7.50
N PHE A 114 -13.81 -7.12 8.51
CA PHE A 114 -13.47 -7.34 9.91
C PHE A 114 -13.65 -8.81 10.31
N ASP A 115 -14.71 -9.48 9.85
CA ASP A 115 -14.94 -10.91 10.08
C ASP A 115 -13.82 -11.75 9.46
N PHE A 116 -13.40 -11.44 8.23
CA PHE A 116 -12.26 -12.09 7.57
C PHE A 116 -10.97 -11.95 8.41
N VAL A 117 -10.60 -10.74 8.81
CA VAL A 117 -9.39 -10.51 9.61
C VAL A 117 -9.48 -11.24 10.95
N SER A 118 -10.65 -11.25 11.58
CA SER A 118 -10.88 -11.98 12.84
C SER A 118 -10.66 -13.48 12.69
N GLU A 119 -11.13 -14.08 11.58
CA GLU A 119 -10.89 -15.49 11.27
C GLU A 119 -9.41 -15.79 11.02
N VAL A 120 -8.68 -14.88 10.33
CA VAL A 120 -7.23 -15.02 10.12
C VAL A 120 -6.50 -15.05 11.46
N TYR A 121 -6.77 -14.08 12.34
CA TYR A 121 -6.16 -14.05 13.68
C TYR A 121 -6.57 -15.25 14.53
N ALA A 122 -7.83 -15.68 14.49
CA ALA A 122 -8.27 -16.87 15.22
C ALA A 122 -7.56 -18.15 14.77
N ALA A 123 -7.20 -18.24 13.49
CA ALA A 123 -6.54 -19.40 12.92
C ALA A 123 -5.00 -19.41 13.15
N LEU A 124 -4.36 -18.24 13.18
CA LEU A 124 -2.89 -18.14 13.18
C LEU A 124 -2.30 -17.67 14.52
N PHE A 125 -3.02 -16.83 15.29
CA PHE A 125 -2.56 -16.39 16.61
C PHE A 125 -2.61 -17.54 17.65
N PRO A 126 -1.71 -17.64 18.63
CA PRO A 126 -0.70 -16.62 19.06
C PRO A 126 0.67 -16.73 18.36
N THR A 127 0.80 -17.51 17.31
CA THR A 127 2.05 -17.60 16.56
C THR A 127 2.21 -16.32 15.73
N GLU A 128 3.41 -15.78 15.68
CA GLU A 128 3.75 -14.74 14.72
C GLU A 128 3.60 -15.32 13.32
N PHE A 129 2.99 -14.57 12.41
CA PHE A 129 2.74 -15.02 11.05
C PHE A 129 3.02 -13.89 10.04
N GLU A 130 3.41 -14.28 8.84
CA GLU A 130 3.65 -13.41 7.70
C GLU A 130 2.53 -13.55 6.66
N TYR A 131 2.55 -12.72 5.63
CA TYR A 131 1.50 -12.71 4.62
C TYR A 131 1.38 -14.05 3.87
N GLU A 132 2.48 -14.80 3.70
CA GLU A 132 2.46 -16.13 3.08
C GLU A 132 1.71 -17.16 3.94
N ASP A 133 1.69 -17.00 5.28
CA ASP A 133 0.90 -17.84 6.16
C ASP A 133 -0.60 -17.61 5.95
N VAL A 134 -0.98 -16.35 5.71
CA VAL A 134 -2.35 -15.99 5.33
C VAL A 134 -2.69 -16.60 3.98
N LEU A 135 -1.83 -16.51 2.97
CA LEU A 135 -2.04 -17.16 1.67
C LEU A 135 -2.25 -18.67 1.84
N ARG A 136 -1.40 -19.35 2.63
CA ARG A 136 -1.54 -20.78 2.93
C ARG A 136 -2.84 -21.10 3.70
N LEU A 137 -3.33 -20.20 4.53
CA LEU A 137 -4.63 -20.34 5.18
C LEU A 137 -5.75 -20.26 4.13
N LEU A 138 -5.72 -19.32 3.21
CA LEU A 138 -6.73 -19.16 2.16
C LEU A 138 -6.78 -20.35 1.19
N GLU A 139 -5.65 -21.00 0.91
CA GLU A 139 -5.64 -22.28 0.14
C GLU A 139 -6.46 -23.38 0.84
N ARG A 140 -6.44 -23.43 2.18
CA ARG A 140 -7.18 -24.39 2.99
C ARG A 140 -8.61 -23.96 3.31
N ARG A 141 -8.86 -22.65 3.29
CA ARG A 141 -10.12 -22.00 3.63
C ARG A 141 -10.54 -21.03 2.50
N PRO A 142 -10.85 -21.56 1.29
CA PRO A 142 -11.26 -20.71 0.16
C PRO A 142 -12.56 -19.93 0.42
N ASP A 143 -13.33 -20.32 1.42
CA ASP A 143 -14.49 -19.59 1.92
C ASP A 143 -14.16 -18.22 2.52
N LEU A 144 -12.91 -18.01 2.95
CA LEU A 144 -12.44 -16.74 3.51
C LEU A 144 -11.89 -15.77 2.45
N VAL A 145 -11.75 -16.18 1.19
CA VAL A 145 -11.13 -15.35 0.16
C VAL A 145 -11.97 -14.10 -0.08
N ARG A 146 -11.36 -12.93 0.13
CA ARG A 146 -11.90 -11.60 -0.22
C ARG A 146 -11.16 -11.05 -1.42
N THR A 147 -11.86 -10.37 -2.31
CA THR A 147 -11.28 -9.85 -3.55
C THR A 147 -11.77 -8.42 -3.83
N ASP A 148 -11.10 -7.73 -4.75
CA ASP A 148 -11.49 -6.40 -5.25
C ASP A 148 -12.91 -6.34 -5.83
N ARG A 149 -13.51 -7.48 -6.17
CA ARG A 149 -14.93 -7.55 -6.60
C ARG A 149 -15.88 -7.16 -5.49
N ASP A 150 -15.48 -7.36 -4.24
CA ASP A 150 -16.27 -7.03 -3.06
C ASP A 150 -16.24 -5.51 -2.78
N ALA A 151 -15.07 -4.88 -2.99
CA ALA A 151 -14.89 -3.42 -2.99
C ALA A 151 -13.61 -3.06 -3.75
N PRO A 152 -13.67 -2.26 -4.82
CA PRO A 152 -12.50 -1.92 -5.64
C PRO A 152 -11.42 -1.19 -4.83
N ARG A 153 -10.15 -1.56 -5.07
CA ARG A 153 -8.99 -0.86 -4.51
C ARG A 153 -9.02 0.60 -4.95
N ASN A 154 -8.74 1.52 -4.02
CA ASN A 154 -8.74 2.96 -4.29
C ASN A 154 -10.07 3.55 -4.81
N ALA A 155 -11.22 2.94 -4.51
CA ALA A 155 -12.54 3.44 -4.92
C ALA A 155 -12.78 4.92 -4.55
N ALA A 156 -12.17 5.41 -3.47
CA ALA A 156 -12.22 6.81 -3.07
C ALA A 156 -11.52 7.77 -4.07
N LEU A 157 -10.65 7.23 -4.93
CA LEU A 157 -9.94 7.99 -5.98
C LEU A 157 -10.66 7.93 -7.33
N ASP A 158 -11.74 7.16 -7.47
CA ASP A 158 -12.53 7.06 -8.68
C ASP A 158 -13.15 8.43 -9.02
N GLY A 159 -12.87 8.90 -10.22
CA GLY A 159 -13.32 10.21 -10.70
C GLY A 159 -12.30 11.35 -10.50
N LEU A 160 -11.22 11.12 -9.78
CA LEU A 160 -10.06 12.01 -9.81
C LEU A 160 -9.19 11.65 -11.03
N ASP A 161 -8.74 12.65 -11.78
CA ASP A 161 -7.75 12.43 -12.85
C ASP A 161 -6.45 11.97 -12.20
N THR A 162 -6.28 10.66 -12.06
CA THR A 162 -5.10 10.04 -11.43
C THR A 162 -3.88 10.10 -12.36
N GLY A 163 -3.91 10.93 -13.43
CA GLY A 163 -2.82 11.05 -14.40
C GLY A 163 -2.39 9.66 -14.85
N ALA A 164 -3.32 8.94 -15.52
CA ALA A 164 -3.22 7.51 -15.76
C ALA A 164 -1.79 7.09 -16.10
N MET A 165 -1.14 6.35 -15.21
CA MET A 165 -0.15 5.37 -15.63
C MET A 165 -0.91 4.35 -16.49
N LYS A 166 -1.04 4.65 -17.78
CA LYS A 166 -1.51 3.69 -18.76
C LYS A 166 -0.56 2.51 -18.67
N ARG A 167 -1.14 1.34 -18.43
CA ARG A 167 -0.45 0.06 -18.53
C ARG A 167 0.06 -0.07 -19.95
N ASP A 168 1.27 0.33 -20.21
CA ASP A 168 2.03 -0.16 -21.34
C ASP A 168 2.63 -1.50 -20.88
N VAL A 169 1.82 -2.55 -21.02
CA VAL A 169 2.31 -3.92 -20.99
C VAL A 169 2.75 -4.22 -22.41
N PRO A 170 4.05 -4.54 -22.66
CA PRO A 170 4.51 -5.06 -23.94
C PRO A 170 3.93 -6.45 -24.21
#